data_7fa7f24bead2f74e428fb8adc46bf49b
#
_entry.id   7fa7f24bead2f74e428fb8adc46bf49b
#
_cell.length_a   1.000
_cell.length_b   1.000
_cell.length_c   1.000
_cell.angle_alpha   90.00
_cell.angle_beta   90.00
_cell.angle_gamma   90.00
#
_symmetry.space_group_name_H-M   'P 1'
#
loop_
_entity.id
_entity.type
_entity.pdbx_description
1 polymer ?
#
loop_
_entity_poly.entity_id
_entity_poly.type
_entity_poly.pdbx_seq_one_letter_code
_entity_poly.pdbx_strand_id
1 'polypeptide(L)'
;HSDLGVSEQFLTDGDEIVFHYTDDYKQEHDHKWVEGWTSDAEGHWHECKSDYGTCDITDNTKKGGYQKHTYGDGKIITAATCKVEGKKEFTCLVCGYTKTETIPKTSQHTYDAGTITKQATYTAAGEKVYTCTVCGATKTEVIPMLTHDHNFTWTVISKATVFSPEKQEGICSICGAKQSRDNGSKLTATMKLNVTSIKLQKKQATTKVKVTGLANGDSVKSWTSSNKKIVTVDKNGKIKAGKKTGNAKITITLKSGKKATLKVKVQSAKVKTTKLT
;
A
#
# COMPACT_ATOMS: atom_id res chain seq x y z
N HIS A 1 50.31 47.07 -60.37
CA HIS A 1 49.92 47.08 -61.77
C HIS A 1 48.43 46.74 -61.82
N SER A 2 47.66 47.78 -62.04
CA SER A 2 46.26 47.62 -62.38
C SER A 2 46.16 47.42 -63.86
N ASP A 3 45.91 46.21 -64.33
CA ASP A 3 45.58 45.95 -65.70
C ASP A 3 44.17 46.53 -65.94
N LEU A 4 44.20 47.79 -66.38
CA LEU A 4 43.06 48.38 -67.02
C LEU A 4 42.91 47.74 -68.38
N GLY A 5 41.86 46.87 -68.54
CA GLY A 5 41.55 46.26 -69.82
C GLY A 5 41.09 47.31 -70.82
N VAL A 6 42.00 47.97 -71.40
CA VAL A 6 41.72 48.76 -72.63
C VAL A 6 41.99 47.84 -73.76
N SER A 7 40.97 47.41 -74.49
CA SER A 7 41.12 46.75 -75.75
C SER A 7 41.94 47.74 -76.64
N GLU A 8 42.98 47.20 -77.31
CA GLU A 8 43.77 48.03 -78.25
C GLU A 8 42.86 48.56 -79.36
N GLN A 9 42.40 49.79 -79.18
CA GLN A 9 41.80 50.58 -80.22
C GLN A 9 42.81 51.57 -80.70
N PHE A 10 43.10 51.58 -81.99
CA PHE A 10 43.93 52.61 -82.60
C PHE A 10 43.16 53.95 -82.55
N LEU A 11 43.66 54.92 -81.84
CA LEU A 11 43.15 56.26 -81.73
C LEU A 11 43.64 57.08 -82.92
N THR A 12 42.78 57.81 -83.57
CA THR A 12 43.11 58.78 -84.63
C THR A 12 43.04 60.17 -84.05
N ASP A 13 43.76 61.12 -84.75
CA ASP A 13 43.78 62.51 -84.26
C ASP A 13 42.41 63.11 -84.21
N GLY A 14 41.97 63.46 -82.98
CA GLY A 14 40.65 64.01 -82.73
C GLY A 14 39.71 63.11 -81.91
N ASP A 15 40.13 61.92 -81.56
CA ASP A 15 39.35 61.03 -80.72
C ASP A 15 39.41 61.50 -79.27
N GLU A 16 38.22 61.65 -78.67
CA GLU A 16 38.05 61.97 -77.26
C GLU A 16 37.88 60.71 -76.44
N ILE A 17 38.80 60.48 -75.51
CA ILE A 17 38.69 59.36 -74.59
C ILE A 17 38.05 59.87 -73.31
N VAL A 18 36.83 59.50 -73.06
CA VAL A 18 36.13 59.81 -71.76
C VAL A 18 36.28 58.63 -70.81
N PHE A 19 37.12 58.80 -69.82
CA PHE A 19 37.17 57.82 -68.72
C PHE A 19 36.06 58.06 -67.77
N HIS A 20 35.10 57.16 -67.77
CA HIS A 20 34.07 57.11 -66.70
C HIS A 20 34.64 56.41 -65.48
N TYR A 21 34.99 57.17 -64.44
CA TYR A 21 35.30 56.62 -63.13
C TYR A 21 33.99 56.23 -62.44
N THR A 22 33.71 54.96 -62.39
CA THR A 22 32.62 54.45 -61.56
C THR A 22 33.22 53.88 -60.30
N ASP A 23 32.88 54.44 -59.13
CA ASP A 23 33.31 53.91 -57.80
C ASP A 23 32.77 52.48 -57.52
N ASP A 24 32.01 51.94 -58.46
CA ASP A 24 31.34 50.68 -58.32
C ASP A 24 31.91 49.65 -59.31
N TYR A 25 33.25 49.47 -59.25
CA TYR A 25 33.92 48.43 -59.99
C TYR A 25 33.69 47.07 -59.35
N LYS A 26 32.45 46.68 -59.25
CA LYS A 26 32.08 45.28 -59.07
C LYS A 26 32.13 44.64 -60.42
N GLN A 27 33.26 43.96 -60.70
CA GLN A 27 33.33 43.13 -61.88
C GLN A 27 32.26 42.03 -61.75
N GLU A 28 31.11 42.22 -62.40
CA GLU A 28 30.16 41.17 -62.61
C GLU A 28 30.88 40.08 -63.39
N HIS A 29 31.25 39.00 -62.71
CA HIS A 29 31.82 37.82 -63.35
C HIS A 29 30.71 36.80 -63.56
N ASP A 30 30.76 36.13 -64.69
CA ASP A 30 29.90 35.00 -64.94
C ASP A 30 30.24 33.90 -63.94
N HIS A 31 29.29 33.53 -63.09
CA HIS A 31 29.45 32.50 -62.08
C HIS A 31 29.53 31.13 -62.78
N LYS A 32 30.70 30.53 -62.78
CA LYS A 32 30.93 29.14 -63.17
C LYS A 32 30.98 28.28 -61.92
N TRP A 33 30.01 27.36 -61.76
CA TRP A 33 29.91 26.52 -60.59
C TRP A 33 30.79 25.28 -60.70
N VAL A 34 31.44 24.93 -59.59
CA VAL A 34 32.27 23.69 -59.47
C VAL A 34 31.31 22.49 -59.48
N GLU A 35 31.72 21.39 -60.12
CA GLU A 35 30.90 20.17 -60.15
C GLU A 35 30.74 19.51 -58.76
N GLY A 36 31.71 19.70 -57.85
CA GLY A 36 31.67 19.13 -56.50
C GLY A 36 30.70 19.90 -55.57
N TRP A 37 30.11 19.17 -54.64
CA TRP A 37 29.26 19.75 -53.60
C TRP A 37 30.10 20.30 -52.43
N THR A 38 29.80 21.53 -52.01
CA THR A 38 30.19 22.10 -50.73
C THR A 38 28.94 22.08 -49.82
N SER A 39 29.09 21.86 -48.52
CA SER A 39 27.98 21.77 -47.60
C SER A 39 28.33 22.29 -46.22
N ASP A 40 27.32 22.75 -45.51
CA ASP A 40 27.34 23.07 -44.10
C ASP A 40 26.17 22.35 -43.36
N ALA A 41 25.83 22.77 -42.16
CA ALA A 41 24.74 22.15 -41.39
C ALA A 41 23.35 22.39 -42.01
N GLU A 42 23.19 23.41 -42.86
CA GLU A 42 21.88 23.87 -43.36
C GLU A 42 21.56 23.33 -44.75
N GLY A 43 22.62 23.23 -45.62
CA GLY A 43 22.42 22.80 -46.99
C GLY A 43 23.69 22.48 -47.72
N HIS A 44 23.56 22.33 -49.05
CA HIS A 44 24.65 22.06 -49.95
C HIS A 44 24.50 22.91 -51.21
N TRP A 45 25.64 23.25 -51.81
CA TRP A 45 25.73 24.10 -52.99
C TRP A 45 27.00 23.78 -53.79
N HIS A 46 27.08 24.35 -54.96
CA HIS A 46 28.33 24.39 -55.74
C HIS A 46 29.06 25.69 -55.49
N GLU A 47 30.36 25.63 -55.23
CA GLU A 47 31.20 26.82 -55.13
C GLU A 47 31.44 27.46 -56.50
N CYS A 48 31.58 28.78 -56.48
CA CYS A 48 31.91 29.53 -57.69
C CYS A 48 33.39 29.33 -58.05
N LYS A 49 33.67 28.88 -59.30
CA LYS A 49 34.98 28.90 -59.88
C LYS A 49 35.15 30.18 -60.69
N SER A 50 35.79 31.14 -60.10
CA SER A 50 36.07 32.41 -60.75
C SER A 50 37.48 32.36 -61.34
N ASP A 51 37.60 32.66 -62.62
CA ASP A 51 38.88 32.82 -63.26
C ASP A 51 39.51 34.21 -62.97
N TYR A 52 38.71 35.15 -62.46
CA TYR A 52 39.15 36.51 -62.12
C TYR A 52 38.45 36.99 -60.83
N GLY A 53 39.23 37.26 -59.80
CA GLY A 53 38.72 37.81 -58.54
C GLY A 53 38.07 36.86 -57.61
N THR A 54 37.60 37.35 -56.45
CA THR A 54 36.83 36.59 -55.46
C THR A 54 35.33 36.68 -55.75
N CYS A 55 34.60 35.58 -55.67
CA CYS A 55 33.17 35.57 -55.80
C CYS A 55 32.51 36.47 -54.72
N ASP A 56 31.62 37.33 -55.14
CA ASP A 56 30.92 38.28 -54.28
C ASP A 56 29.72 37.67 -53.52
N ILE A 57 29.32 36.45 -53.89
CA ILE A 57 28.24 35.75 -53.23
C ILE A 57 28.75 35.14 -51.91
N THR A 58 28.45 35.85 -50.81
CA THR A 58 28.78 35.40 -49.44
C THR A 58 27.63 34.60 -48.80
N ASP A 59 26.41 34.74 -49.29
CA ASP A 59 25.22 34.03 -48.82
C ASP A 59 25.14 32.66 -49.52
N ASN A 60 25.37 31.56 -48.76
CA ASN A 60 25.35 30.20 -49.28
C ASN A 60 24.05 29.83 -49.98
N THR A 61 22.92 30.44 -49.56
CA THR A 61 21.57 30.14 -50.13
C THR A 61 21.45 30.68 -51.57
N LYS A 62 22.34 31.58 -52.01
CA LYS A 62 22.38 32.20 -53.36
C LYS A 62 23.39 31.52 -54.29
N LYS A 63 24.17 30.61 -53.78
CA LYS A 63 25.18 29.86 -54.55
C LYS A 63 24.51 28.82 -55.46
N GLY A 64 25.20 28.39 -56.48
CA GLY A 64 24.68 27.48 -57.51
C GLY A 64 24.16 26.18 -56.95
N GLY A 65 22.93 25.84 -57.30
CA GLY A 65 22.34 24.58 -56.91
C GLY A 65 22.06 24.41 -55.40
N TYR A 66 22.02 25.53 -54.64
CA TYR A 66 21.69 25.45 -53.20
C TYR A 66 20.41 24.69 -52.94
N GLN A 67 20.51 23.67 -52.08
CA GLN A 67 19.36 22.91 -51.54
C GLN A 67 19.62 22.56 -50.10
N LYS A 68 18.52 22.44 -49.34
CA LYS A 68 18.58 21.85 -48.00
C LYS A 68 18.89 20.38 -48.09
N HIS A 69 19.54 19.83 -47.06
CA HIS A 69 19.86 18.41 -47.03
C HIS A 69 18.61 17.54 -47.07
N THR A 70 18.64 16.55 -47.95
CA THR A 70 17.66 15.46 -47.96
C THR A 70 18.36 14.20 -47.44
N TYR A 71 17.96 13.79 -46.21
CA TYR A 71 18.60 12.67 -45.57
C TYR A 71 17.88 11.36 -45.86
N GLY A 72 18.61 10.27 -45.93
CA GLY A 72 18.09 8.91 -45.98
C GLY A 72 17.57 8.47 -44.59
N ASP A 73 17.18 7.18 -44.48
CA ASP A 73 16.58 6.59 -43.26
C ASP A 73 17.48 6.63 -42.02
N GLY A 74 18.75 6.90 -42.21
CA GLY A 74 19.79 6.91 -41.17
C GLY A 74 20.16 5.53 -40.64
N LYS A 75 21.40 5.39 -40.25
CA LYS A 75 21.99 4.16 -39.69
C LYS A 75 22.26 4.29 -38.21
N ILE A 76 21.87 3.30 -37.42
CA ILE A 76 22.26 3.24 -36.01
C ILE A 76 23.74 2.92 -35.95
N ILE A 77 24.55 3.87 -35.46
CA ILE A 77 26.00 3.71 -35.27
C ILE A 77 26.36 3.28 -33.86
N THR A 78 25.48 3.61 -32.90
CA THR A 78 25.56 3.14 -31.51
C THR A 78 24.16 2.84 -31.02
N ALA A 79 23.91 1.59 -30.62
CA ALA A 79 22.61 1.21 -30.04
C ALA A 79 22.43 1.83 -28.66
N ALA A 80 21.23 2.34 -28.38
CA ALA A 80 20.86 2.78 -27.03
C ALA A 80 20.72 1.58 -26.10
N THR A 81 21.16 1.76 -24.86
CA THR A 81 20.94 0.79 -23.76
C THR A 81 20.27 1.50 -22.58
N CYS A 82 19.93 0.77 -21.54
CA CYS A 82 19.44 1.40 -20.30
C CYS A 82 20.53 2.22 -19.58
N LYS A 83 21.80 2.09 -19.95
CA LYS A 83 22.93 2.82 -19.36
C LYS A 83 23.35 4.02 -20.18
N VAL A 84 23.42 3.88 -21.48
CA VAL A 84 23.94 4.89 -22.40
C VAL A 84 22.96 5.17 -23.53
N GLU A 85 22.97 6.43 -24.00
CA GLU A 85 22.23 6.84 -25.17
C GLU A 85 22.87 6.27 -26.44
N GLY A 86 22.04 6.00 -27.43
CA GLY A 86 22.47 5.59 -28.74
C GLY A 86 22.73 6.79 -29.65
N LYS A 87 23.26 6.52 -30.84
CA LYS A 87 23.45 7.49 -31.89
C LYS A 87 22.99 6.93 -33.23
N LYS A 88 22.24 7.75 -33.97
CA LYS A 88 21.80 7.48 -35.33
C LYS A 88 22.44 8.51 -36.26
N GLU A 89 23.13 8.07 -37.29
CA GLU A 89 23.74 8.90 -38.31
C GLU A 89 22.85 8.94 -39.55
N PHE A 90 22.66 10.12 -40.07
CA PHE A 90 21.95 10.38 -41.32
C PHE A 90 22.91 10.97 -42.33
N THR A 91 22.86 10.47 -43.52
CA THR A 91 23.70 10.95 -44.65
C THR A 91 22.81 11.61 -45.68
N CYS A 92 23.20 12.81 -46.11
CA CYS A 92 22.53 13.48 -47.21
C CYS A 92 22.72 12.67 -48.51
N LEU A 93 21.59 12.39 -49.19
CA LEU A 93 21.56 11.57 -50.41
C LEU A 93 22.23 12.23 -51.58
N VAL A 94 22.50 13.55 -51.55
CA VAL A 94 23.09 14.33 -52.64
C VAL A 94 24.56 14.62 -52.40
N CYS A 95 24.90 15.24 -51.25
CA CYS A 95 26.27 15.71 -51.01
C CYS A 95 27.09 14.85 -50.04
N GLY A 96 26.48 13.82 -49.42
CA GLY A 96 27.16 12.97 -48.45
C GLY A 96 27.37 13.60 -47.07
N TYR A 97 26.87 14.82 -46.79
CA TYR A 97 26.98 15.44 -45.49
C TYR A 97 26.28 14.57 -44.44
N THR A 98 26.91 14.41 -43.27
CA THR A 98 26.36 13.58 -42.21
C THR A 98 25.94 14.41 -41.00
N LYS A 99 24.82 14.05 -40.37
CA LYS A 99 24.42 14.53 -39.07
C LYS A 99 24.12 13.36 -38.15
N THR A 100 24.30 13.57 -36.84
CA THR A 100 23.96 12.55 -35.85
C THR A 100 22.84 13.03 -34.97
N GLU A 101 21.92 12.11 -34.64
CA GLU A 101 20.87 12.32 -33.67
C GLU A 101 21.03 11.33 -32.50
N THR A 102 20.71 11.79 -31.28
CA THR A 102 20.78 10.97 -30.10
C THR A 102 19.54 10.09 -30.02
N ILE A 103 19.72 8.80 -29.75
CA ILE A 103 18.65 7.86 -29.42
C ILE A 103 18.58 7.80 -27.89
N PRO A 104 17.43 8.14 -27.27
CA PRO A 104 17.27 8.09 -25.81
C PRO A 104 17.60 6.71 -25.23
N LYS A 105 18.04 6.67 -23.98
CA LYS A 105 18.24 5.41 -23.23
C LYS A 105 16.95 4.57 -23.24
N THR A 106 17.10 3.27 -23.31
CA THR A 106 15.96 2.35 -23.23
C THR A 106 15.52 2.19 -21.77
N SER A 107 14.23 1.93 -21.55
CA SER A 107 13.69 1.53 -20.24
C SER A 107 13.78 0.02 -20.02
N GLN A 108 14.22 -0.75 -21.01
CA GLN A 108 14.36 -2.19 -20.88
C GLN A 108 15.63 -2.56 -20.14
N HIS A 109 15.47 -3.36 -19.07
CA HIS A 109 16.55 -3.88 -18.26
C HIS A 109 16.67 -5.39 -18.41
N THR A 110 17.89 -5.88 -18.55
CA THR A 110 18.21 -7.32 -18.49
C THR A 110 18.72 -7.62 -17.09
N TYR A 111 17.90 -8.29 -16.28
CA TYR A 111 18.26 -8.62 -14.91
C TYR A 111 18.97 -9.96 -14.82
N ASP A 112 19.82 -10.09 -13.80
CA ASP A 112 20.45 -11.33 -13.39
C ASP A 112 19.42 -12.35 -12.80
N ALA A 113 19.89 -13.49 -12.30
CA ALA A 113 19.04 -14.51 -11.67
C ALA A 113 18.46 -14.07 -10.32
N GLY A 114 18.88 -12.93 -9.80
CA GLY A 114 18.50 -12.39 -8.50
C GLY A 114 19.07 -13.15 -7.31
N THR A 115 19.33 -12.43 -6.23
CA THR A 115 19.84 -12.96 -4.96
C THR A 115 18.80 -12.82 -3.88
N ILE A 116 18.58 -13.88 -3.10
CA ILE A 116 17.71 -13.81 -1.92
C ILE A 116 18.47 -13.05 -0.84
N THR A 117 17.98 -11.86 -0.52
CA THR A 117 18.54 -10.98 0.51
C THR A 117 17.90 -11.22 1.87
N LYS A 118 16.66 -11.76 1.86
CA LYS A 118 15.93 -12.15 3.07
C LYS A 118 15.15 -13.43 2.81
N GLN A 119 15.37 -14.44 3.61
CA GLN A 119 14.60 -15.68 3.54
C GLN A 119 13.17 -15.47 4.06
N ALA A 120 12.18 -16.07 3.38
CA ALA A 120 10.83 -16.13 3.89
C ALA A 120 10.77 -17.07 5.12
N THR A 121 9.96 -16.68 6.10
CA THR A 121 9.67 -17.48 7.29
C THR A 121 8.16 -17.64 7.45
N TYR A 122 7.70 -18.34 8.48
CA TYR A 122 6.28 -18.44 8.81
C TYR A 122 5.68 -17.14 9.37
N THR A 123 6.52 -16.15 9.72
CA THR A 123 6.10 -14.89 10.35
C THR A 123 6.49 -13.67 9.55
N ALA A 124 7.30 -13.81 8.51
CA ALA A 124 7.78 -12.71 7.70
C ALA A 124 8.00 -13.13 6.25
N ALA A 125 7.64 -12.26 5.32
CA ALA A 125 7.96 -12.40 3.92
C ALA A 125 9.47 -12.28 3.70
N GLY A 126 9.96 -12.98 2.69
CA GLY A 126 11.32 -12.89 2.19
C GLY A 126 11.44 -11.82 1.11
N GLU A 127 12.67 -11.63 0.63
CA GLU A 127 12.99 -10.64 -0.39
C GLU A 127 14.06 -11.18 -1.33
N LYS A 128 13.83 -10.98 -2.64
CA LYS A 128 14.78 -11.30 -3.70
C LYS A 128 15.07 -10.05 -4.49
N VAL A 129 16.34 -9.72 -4.65
CA VAL A 129 16.81 -8.55 -5.38
C VAL A 129 17.47 -9.00 -6.67
N TYR A 130 17.06 -8.38 -7.76
CA TYR A 130 17.62 -8.56 -9.10
C TYR A 130 18.39 -7.31 -9.49
N THR A 131 19.53 -7.48 -10.12
CA THR A 131 20.38 -6.37 -10.59
C THR A 131 20.48 -6.39 -12.10
N CYS A 132 20.24 -5.25 -12.74
CA CYS A 132 20.43 -5.14 -14.18
C CYS A 132 21.92 -5.29 -14.53
N THR A 133 22.23 -6.27 -15.38
CA THR A 133 23.61 -6.59 -15.80
C THR A 133 24.27 -5.48 -16.62
N VAL A 134 23.49 -4.54 -17.16
CA VAL A 134 23.96 -3.46 -18.02
C VAL A 134 24.15 -2.15 -17.24
N CYS A 135 23.19 -1.73 -16.44
CA CYS A 135 23.21 -0.42 -15.77
C CYS A 135 23.32 -0.48 -14.25
N GLY A 136 23.20 -1.66 -13.63
CA GLY A 136 23.22 -1.83 -12.18
C GLY A 136 21.93 -1.46 -11.46
N ALA A 137 20.89 -1.05 -12.18
CA ALA A 137 19.57 -0.77 -11.56
C ALA A 137 19.00 -2.03 -10.90
N THR A 138 18.43 -1.90 -9.72
CA THR A 138 17.88 -3.02 -8.97
C THR A 138 16.35 -3.03 -8.99
N LYS A 139 15.75 -4.20 -8.93
CA LYS A 139 14.34 -4.41 -8.61
C LYS A 139 14.22 -5.45 -7.51
N THR A 140 13.24 -5.28 -6.66
CA THR A 140 12.96 -6.17 -5.56
C THR A 140 11.67 -6.95 -5.80
N GLU A 141 11.68 -8.23 -5.46
CA GLU A 141 10.52 -9.11 -5.47
C GLU A 141 10.30 -9.67 -4.08
N VAL A 142 9.04 -9.66 -3.63
CA VAL A 142 8.66 -10.22 -2.33
C VAL A 142 8.48 -11.72 -2.48
N ILE A 143 9.18 -12.50 -1.64
CA ILE A 143 8.95 -13.93 -1.49
C ILE A 143 7.85 -14.11 -0.45
N PRO A 144 6.69 -14.71 -0.80
CA PRO A 144 5.61 -14.91 0.16
C PRO A 144 6.05 -15.62 1.43
N MET A 145 5.41 -15.33 2.56
CA MET A 145 5.61 -16.06 3.81
C MET A 145 5.34 -17.56 3.59
N LEU A 146 6.07 -18.39 4.29
CA LEU A 146 5.83 -19.82 4.30
C LEU A 146 4.45 -20.11 4.92
N THR A 147 3.75 -21.09 4.36
CA THR A 147 2.47 -21.59 4.88
C THR A 147 2.69 -22.88 5.66
N HIS A 148 1.87 -23.12 6.68
CA HIS A 148 1.84 -24.37 7.45
C HIS A 148 0.46 -24.56 8.06
N ASP A 149 0.13 -25.80 8.40
CA ASP A 149 -1.05 -26.10 9.18
C ASP A 149 -0.81 -25.72 10.64
N HIS A 150 -1.72 -24.93 11.20
CA HIS A 150 -1.59 -24.46 12.57
C HIS A 150 -1.90 -25.57 13.57
N ASN A 151 -0.91 -25.95 14.35
CA ASN A 151 -1.07 -26.83 15.51
C ASN A 151 -1.11 -25.98 16.78
N PHE A 152 -2.33 -25.78 17.35
CA PHE A 152 -2.55 -24.94 18.50
C PHE A 152 -2.39 -25.69 19.82
N THR A 153 -1.57 -25.19 20.72
CA THR A 153 -1.58 -25.57 22.13
C THR A 153 -2.60 -24.72 22.88
N TRP A 154 -3.63 -25.38 23.45
CA TRP A 154 -4.77 -24.72 24.06
C TRP A 154 -4.61 -24.57 25.57
N THR A 155 -4.87 -23.36 26.09
CA THR A 155 -4.90 -23.06 27.53
C THR A 155 -6.22 -22.44 27.90
N VAL A 156 -6.72 -22.77 29.11
CA VAL A 156 -7.97 -22.20 29.64
C VAL A 156 -7.72 -20.77 30.10
N ILE A 157 -8.41 -19.81 29.50
CA ILE A 157 -8.35 -18.40 29.88
C ILE A 157 -9.56 -17.98 30.74
N SER A 158 -10.67 -18.70 30.66
CA SER A 158 -11.86 -18.46 31.50
C SER A 158 -12.64 -19.76 31.70
N LYS A 159 -12.90 -20.13 32.98
CA LYS A 159 -13.73 -21.31 33.30
C LYS A 159 -15.17 -21.09 32.94
N ALA A 160 -15.86 -22.17 32.62
CA ALA A 160 -17.30 -22.15 32.36
C ALA A 160 -18.11 -21.61 33.57
N THR A 161 -19.14 -20.86 33.25
CA THR A 161 -20.11 -20.34 34.21
C THR A 161 -21.54 -20.72 33.78
N VAL A 162 -22.53 -20.36 34.55
CA VAL A 162 -23.94 -20.50 34.13
C VAL A 162 -24.33 -19.55 32.98
N PHE A 163 -23.51 -18.58 32.66
CA PHE A 163 -23.77 -17.58 31.63
C PHE A 163 -22.93 -17.77 30.35
N SER A 164 -21.77 -18.38 30.49
CA SER A 164 -20.81 -18.55 29.39
C SER A 164 -20.11 -19.92 29.44
N PRO A 165 -19.78 -20.53 28.30
CA PRO A 165 -18.90 -21.69 28.25
C PRO A 165 -17.49 -21.36 28.72
N GLU A 166 -16.66 -22.38 28.92
CA GLU A 166 -15.23 -22.21 29.11
C GLU A 166 -14.60 -21.61 27.87
N LYS A 167 -13.69 -20.65 28.06
CA LYS A 167 -12.92 -20.09 26.94
C LYS A 167 -11.48 -20.55 26.98
N GLN A 168 -10.97 -20.89 25.82
CA GLN A 168 -9.59 -21.29 25.62
C GLN A 168 -8.92 -20.39 24.59
N GLU A 169 -7.65 -20.08 24.80
CA GLU A 169 -6.76 -19.48 23.81
C GLU A 169 -5.75 -20.52 23.35
N GLY A 170 -5.64 -20.71 22.04
CA GLY A 170 -4.65 -21.54 21.39
C GLY A 170 -3.53 -20.68 20.82
N ILE A 171 -2.29 -21.13 20.97
CA ILE A 171 -1.10 -20.51 20.40
C ILE A 171 -0.41 -21.53 19.52
N CYS A 172 -0.20 -21.17 18.25
CA CYS A 172 0.60 -21.98 17.33
C CYS A 172 2.07 -21.91 17.72
N SER A 173 2.71 -23.05 17.95
CA SER A 173 4.12 -23.15 18.37
C SER A 173 5.11 -22.71 17.28
N ILE A 174 4.69 -22.72 16.01
CA ILE A 174 5.55 -22.39 14.87
C ILE A 174 5.55 -20.89 14.57
N CYS A 175 4.36 -20.27 14.48
CA CYS A 175 4.23 -18.87 14.06
C CYS A 175 3.70 -17.93 15.16
N GLY A 176 3.30 -18.46 16.33
CA GLY A 176 2.72 -17.65 17.42
C GLY A 176 1.29 -17.14 17.14
N ALA A 177 0.65 -17.57 16.05
CA ALA A 177 -0.72 -17.17 15.75
C ALA A 177 -1.65 -17.59 16.90
N LYS A 178 -2.59 -16.71 17.27
CA LYS A 178 -3.54 -16.92 18.36
C LYS A 178 -4.93 -17.18 17.83
N GLN A 179 -5.62 -18.11 18.46
CA GLN A 179 -7.01 -18.42 18.19
C GLN A 179 -7.78 -18.61 19.49
N SER A 180 -9.00 -18.09 19.59
CA SER A 180 -9.88 -18.32 20.74
C SER A 180 -11.01 -19.26 20.37
N ARG A 181 -11.42 -20.12 21.31
CA ARG A 181 -12.59 -20.98 21.14
C ARG A 181 -13.36 -21.14 22.44
N ASP A 182 -14.62 -21.46 22.30
CA ASP A 182 -15.42 -21.97 23.41
C ASP A 182 -15.19 -23.48 23.56
N ASN A 183 -14.99 -23.93 24.79
CA ASN A 183 -14.80 -25.35 25.12
C ASN A 183 -15.96 -25.83 25.97
N GLY A 184 -16.82 -26.66 25.37
CA GLY A 184 -17.99 -27.21 26.00
C GLY A 184 -19.16 -26.21 26.09
N SER A 185 -20.03 -26.42 27.07
CA SER A 185 -21.29 -25.67 27.27
C SER A 185 -21.27 -24.90 28.58
N LYS A 186 -22.21 -23.97 28.72
CA LYS A 186 -22.51 -23.29 30.00
C LYS A 186 -22.85 -24.30 31.10
N LEU A 187 -22.51 -23.97 32.31
CA LEU A 187 -22.89 -24.80 33.44
C LEU A 187 -24.42 -24.76 33.69
N THR A 188 -24.98 -25.89 34.08
CA THR A 188 -26.35 -25.95 34.54
C THR A 188 -26.47 -25.26 35.91
N ALA A 189 -27.42 -24.35 36.05
CA ALA A 189 -27.67 -23.69 37.33
C ALA A 189 -28.07 -24.67 38.40
N THR A 190 -27.40 -24.63 39.56
CA THR A 190 -27.68 -25.47 40.73
C THR A 190 -27.93 -24.58 41.95
N MET A 191 -28.72 -25.08 42.89
CA MET A 191 -29.01 -24.43 44.16
C MET A 191 -29.54 -25.43 45.16
N LYS A 192 -29.09 -25.38 46.39
CA LYS A 192 -29.58 -26.12 47.54
C LYS A 192 -29.92 -25.18 48.68
N LEU A 193 -31.04 -25.46 49.38
CA LEU A 193 -31.34 -24.81 50.63
C LEU A 193 -30.97 -25.78 51.76
N ASN A 194 -30.40 -25.26 52.84
CA ASN A 194 -30.09 -26.09 54.00
C ASN A 194 -31.35 -26.62 54.69
N VAL A 195 -32.51 -25.96 54.49
CA VAL A 195 -33.85 -26.40 54.96
C VAL A 195 -34.92 -26.07 53.92
N THR A 196 -35.95 -26.86 53.81
CA THR A 196 -37.10 -26.65 52.92
C THR A 196 -38.35 -26.07 53.63
N SER A 197 -38.32 -26.08 54.95
CA SER A 197 -39.35 -25.50 55.75
C SER A 197 -38.84 -24.99 57.10
N ILE A 198 -39.49 -23.93 57.64
CA ILE A 198 -39.21 -23.39 58.98
C ILE A 198 -40.45 -23.02 59.67
N LYS A 199 -40.40 -23.08 61.00
CA LYS A 199 -41.51 -22.59 61.92
C LYS A 199 -40.94 -21.39 62.65
N LEU A 200 -41.69 -20.28 62.71
CA LEU A 200 -41.35 -19.07 63.45
C LEU A 200 -42.48 -18.68 64.39
N GLN A 201 -42.10 -18.12 65.55
CA GLN A 201 -43.09 -17.42 66.44
C GLN A 201 -43.39 -16.04 65.84
N LYS A 202 -44.58 -15.49 66.17
CA LYS A 202 -44.89 -14.10 65.81
C LYS A 202 -43.77 -13.16 66.19
N LYS A 203 -43.42 -12.21 65.26
CA LYS A 203 -42.32 -11.20 65.39
C LYS A 203 -40.91 -11.80 65.41
N GLN A 204 -40.74 -13.12 65.46
CA GLN A 204 -39.39 -13.76 65.36
C GLN A 204 -38.72 -13.53 64.01
N ALA A 205 -37.38 -13.39 64.03
CA ALA A 205 -36.60 -13.29 62.82
C ALA A 205 -35.52 -14.37 62.82
N THR A 206 -35.07 -14.76 61.60
CA THR A 206 -33.97 -15.72 61.40
C THR A 206 -33.16 -15.37 60.18
N THR A 207 -31.85 -15.66 60.26
CA THR A 207 -30.87 -15.59 59.17
C THR A 207 -30.24 -16.95 58.90
N LYS A 208 -30.78 -18.02 59.50
CA LYS A 208 -30.22 -19.38 59.47
C LYS A 208 -30.49 -20.11 58.16
N VAL A 209 -31.36 -19.60 57.31
CA VAL A 209 -31.59 -20.18 55.98
C VAL A 209 -30.43 -19.83 55.06
N LYS A 210 -29.76 -20.83 54.55
CA LYS A 210 -28.58 -20.66 53.68
C LYS A 210 -28.89 -21.22 52.30
N VAL A 211 -28.37 -20.53 51.30
CA VAL A 211 -28.32 -20.96 49.91
C VAL A 211 -26.92 -21.44 49.64
N THR A 212 -26.79 -22.68 49.17
CA THR A 212 -25.50 -23.32 48.88
C THR A 212 -25.56 -24.07 47.56
N GLY A 213 -24.43 -24.62 47.10
CA GLY A 213 -24.37 -25.42 45.90
C GLY A 213 -24.67 -24.63 44.63
N LEU A 214 -24.32 -23.36 44.62
CA LEU A 214 -24.43 -22.54 43.43
C LEU A 214 -23.36 -22.94 42.41
N ALA A 215 -23.77 -23.09 41.16
CA ALA A 215 -22.82 -23.27 40.06
C ALA A 215 -22.01 -22.00 39.86
N ASN A 216 -20.80 -22.15 39.28
CA ASN A 216 -19.90 -21.04 39.06
C ASN A 216 -20.54 -19.87 38.30
N GLY A 217 -20.32 -18.66 38.78
CA GLY A 217 -20.86 -17.41 38.20
C GLY A 217 -22.30 -17.09 38.63
N ASP A 218 -23.03 -18.00 39.32
CA ASP A 218 -24.37 -17.73 39.77
C ASP A 218 -24.42 -17.09 41.18
N SER A 219 -25.49 -16.38 41.44
CA SER A 219 -25.72 -15.73 42.75
C SER A 219 -27.21 -15.48 42.97
N VAL A 220 -27.57 -15.28 44.24
CA VAL A 220 -28.96 -14.92 44.57
C VAL A 220 -29.30 -13.55 44.01
N LYS A 221 -30.34 -13.49 43.17
CA LYS A 221 -30.87 -12.27 42.60
C LYS A 221 -31.89 -11.62 43.55
N SER A 222 -32.81 -12.44 44.14
CA SER A 222 -33.88 -11.89 44.95
C SER A 222 -34.48 -12.94 45.87
N TRP A 223 -35.05 -12.44 46.98
CA TRP A 223 -35.90 -13.14 47.93
C TRP A 223 -37.29 -12.50 47.89
N THR A 224 -38.35 -13.28 47.75
CA THR A 224 -39.70 -12.77 47.70
C THR A 224 -40.61 -13.59 48.58
N SER A 225 -41.54 -12.93 49.28
CA SER A 225 -42.53 -13.58 50.08
C SER A 225 -43.88 -13.60 49.36
N SER A 226 -44.56 -14.74 49.39
CA SER A 226 -45.93 -14.89 48.85
C SER A 226 -46.99 -14.14 49.66
N ASN A 227 -46.71 -13.83 50.95
CA ASN A 227 -47.58 -13.05 51.80
C ASN A 227 -46.79 -12.23 52.82
N LYS A 228 -46.60 -10.95 52.53
CA LYS A 228 -45.85 -10.02 53.37
C LYS A 228 -46.52 -9.71 54.69
N LYS A 229 -47.87 -9.99 54.87
CA LYS A 229 -48.57 -9.84 56.13
C LYS A 229 -48.20 -10.96 57.10
N ILE A 230 -47.80 -12.15 56.60
CA ILE A 230 -47.40 -13.31 57.40
C ILE A 230 -45.89 -13.30 57.64
N VAL A 231 -45.09 -13.12 56.59
CA VAL A 231 -43.63 -13.13 56.66
C VAL A 231 -43.04 -12.16 55.64
N THR A 232 -42.03 -11.45 56.05
CA THR A 232 -41.20 -10.61 55.17
C THR A 232 -39.79 -11.21 55.06
N VAL A 233 -39.11 -10.91 53.97
CA VAL A 233 -37.72 -11.26 53.80
C VAL A 233 -36.99 -10.06 53.17
N ASP A 234 -35.77 -9.79 53.58
CA ASP A 234 -34.94 -8.74 53.02
C ASP A 234 -34.00 -9.29 51.91
N LYS A 235 -33.25 -8.39 51.29
CA LYS A 235 -32.30 -8.71 50.23
C LYS A 235 -31.18 -9.67 50.67
N ASN A 236 -30.86 -9.71 51.95
CA ASN A 236 -29.81 -10.54 52.53
C ASN A 236 -30.35 -11.89 53.04
N GLY A 237 -31.65 -12.20 52.83
CA GLY A 237 -32.27 -13.45 53.28
C GLY A 237 -32.67 -13.48 54.76
N LYS A 238 -32.73 -12.35 55.47
CA LYS A 238 -33.26 -12.26 56.81
C LYS A 238 -34.78 -12.34 56.76
N ILE A 239 -35.34 -13.41 57.33
CA ILE A 239 -36.73 -13.71 57.32
C ILE A 239 -37.34 -13.24 58.66
N LYS A 240 -38.42 -12.44 58.62
CA LYS A 240 -39.13 -11.93 59.80
C LYS A 240 -40.61 -12.26 59.77
N ALA A 241 -41.07 -12.96 60.80
CA ALA A 241 -42.47 -13.26 61.00
C ALA A 241 -43.27 -11.99 61.36
N GLY A 242 -44.46 -11.84 60.81
CA GLY A 242 -45.36 -10.76 61.08
C GLY A 242 -46.12 -10.96 62.41
N LYS A 243 -47.20 -10.18 62.60
CA LYS A 243 -48.08 -10.25 63.79
C LYS A 243 -49.18 -11.33 63.65
N LYS A 244 -49.45 -11.82 62.44
CA LYS A 244 -50.46 -12.81 62.11
C LYS A 244 -49.86 -14.20 61.99
N THR A 245 -50.57 -15.23 62.46
CA THR A 245 -50.28 -16.64 62.23
C THR A 245 -50.69 -17.03 60.83
N GLY A 246 -50.05 -18.07 60.28
CA GLY A 246 -50.39 -18.58 58.95
C GLY A 246 -49.16 -19.16 58.22
N ASN A 247 -49.41 -19.53 56.97
CA ASN A 247 -48.41 -20.10 56.11
C ASN A 247 -48.04 -19.09 55.00
N ALA A 248 -46.77 -19.04 54.66
CA ALA A 248 -46.27 -18.28 53.47
C ALA A 248 -45.11 -19.08 52.82
N LYS A 249 -44.84 -18.76 51.57
CA LYS A 249 -43.69 -19.29 50.82
C LYS A 249 -42.70 -18.17 50.57
N ILE A 250 -41.43 -18.42 50.77
CA ILE A 250 -40.38 -17.54 50.35
C ILE A 250 -39.76 -18.17 49.12
N THR A 251 -39.76 -17.44 48.00
CA THR A 251 -39.11 -17.84 46.76
C THR A 251 -37.76 -17.15 46.66
N ILE A 252 -36.73 -17.93 46.50
CA ILE A 252 -35.35 -17.52 46.21
C ILE A 252 -35.15 -17.64 44.71
N THR A 253 -34.72 -16.59 44.04
CA THR A 253 -34.45 -16.58 42.61
C THR A 253 -32.98 -16.24 42.38
N LEU A 254 -32.28 -17.06 41.61
CA LEU A 254 -30.89 -16.82 41.20
C LEU A 254 -30.84 -15.90 39.99
N LYS A 255 -29.64 -15.34 39.68
CA LYS A 255 -29.41 -14.56 38.46
C LYS A 255 -29.62 -15.39 37.19
N SER A 256 -29.33 -16.66 37.21
CA SER A 256 -29.63 -17.63 36.13
C SER A 256 -31.12 -17.89 35.92
N GLY A 257 -31.97 -17.40 36.81
CA GLY A 257 -33.42 -17.64 36.78
C GLY A 257 -33.89 -18.88 37.55
N LYS A 258 -32.97 -19.71 38.07
CA LYS A 258 -33.31 -20.87 38.86
C LYS A 258 -34.01 -20.44 40.17
N LYS A 259 -35.04 -21.18 40.60
CA LYS A 259 -35.84 -20.83 41.78
C LYS A 259 -35.88 -21.99 42.76
N ALA A 260 -35.89 -21.66 44.06
CA ALA A 260 -36.23 -22.59 45.13
C ALA A 260 -37.25 -21.96 46.08
N THR A 261 -38.02 -22.78 46.78
CA THR A 261 -39.10 -22.34 47.66
C THR A 261 -38.86 -22.88 49.06
N LEU A 262 -38.92 -21.99 50.04
CA LEU A 262 -38.94 -22.28 51.47
C LEU A 262 -40.33 -22.12 51.98
N LYS A 263 -40.90 -23.14 52.68
CA LYS A 263 -42.19 -23.06 53.37
C LYS A 263 -41.95 -22.44 54.76
N VAL A 264 -42.79 -21.44 55.12
CA VAL A 264 -42.70 -20.80 56.42
C VAL A 264 -44.04 -20.87 57.11
N LYS A 265 -44.09 -21.43 58.32
CA LYS A 265 -45.31 -21.44 59.20
C LYS A 265 -45.04 -20.50 60.36
N VAL A 266 -45.93 -19.51 60.54
CA VAL A 266 -45.93 -18.60 61.71
C VAL A 266 -46.99 -19.02 62.67
N GLN A 267 -46.60 -19.24 63.93
CA GLN A 267 -47.51 -19.74 65.01
C GLN A 267 -47.37 -18.90 66.28
N SER A 268 -48.36 -18.98 67.15
CA SER A 268 -48.46 -18.21 68.41
C SER A 268 -47.65 -18.81 69.57
N ALA A 269 -47.55 -20.14 69.63
CA ALA A 269 -46.80 -20.85 70.67
C ALA A 269 -45.28 -20.75 70.50
N LYS A 270 -44.54 -20.87 71.62
CA LYS A 270 -43.06 -20.98 71.60
C LYS A 270 -42.67 -22.17 70.74
N VAL A 271 -41.82 -21.92 69.78
CA VAL A 271 -41.23 -22.96 68.90
C VAL A 271 -39.91 -23.37 69.50
N LYS A 272 -39.73 -24.64 69.92
CA LYS A 272 -38.42 -25.20 70.13
C LYS A 272 -37.65 -25.09 68.80
N THR A 273 -36.63 -24.28 68.78
CA THR A 273 -35.74 -24.23 67.62
C THR A 273 -34.99 -25.56 67.51
N THR A 274 -35.37 -26.39 66.57
CA THR A 274 -34.54 -27.52 66.17
C THR A 274 -33.21 -26.95 65.76
N LYS A 275 -32.13 -27.48 66.33
CA LYS A 275 -30.74 -27.12 65.98
C LYS A 275 -30.66 -27.29 64.47
N LEU A 276 -30.50 -26.20 63.72
CA LEU A 276 -30.14 -26.25 62.30
C LEU A 276 -28.60 -26.40 62.30
N THR A 277 -28.13 -27.62 62.13
CA THR A 277 -26.70 -27.94 61.87
C THR A 277 -26.35 -27.56 60.46
#